data_c0eebdd3a092f16b85bbb8fe558d23ac
#
_entry.id   c0eebdd3a092f16b85bbb8fe558d23ac
#
_cell.length_a   1.000
_cell.length_b   1.000
_cell.length_c   1.000
_cell.angle_alpha   90.00
_cell.angle_beta   90.00
_cell.angle_gamma   90.00
#
_symmetry.space_group_name_H-M   'P 1'
#
loop_
_entity.id
_entity.type
_entity.pdbx_description
1 polymer ?
#
loop_
_entity_poly.entity_id
_entity_poly.type
_entity_poly.pdbx_seq_one_letter_code
_entity_poly.pdbx_strand_id
1 'polypeptide(L)'
;MDSKSHKIISNQRGMALPVPLDRQQTNGAAMRRRRFLAQSLAVCAAPALPAHAEVAGVPPGFIVPAEDTPHDATVMMWPASRQIYPNRAFRSLLQRCITEIANSIALFEPVILCADAALHSMIHPRLSAGVTLWDIPTEDLWARDAGPLIARNTAGERVLSHIQFNGWGRKQYHRYDKEVAQATAQALGFAVHDSGLVGEAGGVEQDGDGTLIAHESSWVIDNRNPGLSRDQIASRLKAAFGAERLIWSKGVKGQDITDYHIESLARFTGPSRVLLNLPPTPDPDDPFHREAQETYDTLVSAGLAVDVIPEPSHHRKRLKLDFVASSVNFYVCNGAVIAPQFGDATTDRIAQLALQRHYPNREIVTLNTDPLGEIGGGIHCATQQIPS
;
A
#
# COMPACT_ATOMS: atom_id res chain seq x y z
N MET A 1 49.99 -20.77 8.59
CA MET A 1 50.13 -20.98 10.06
C MET A 1 48.97 -20.24 10.69
N ASP A 2 47.97 -20.76 11.29
CA ASP A 2 47.39 -22.05 11.52
C ASP A 2 45.85 -21.91 11.58
N SER A 3 45.22 -22.86 10.98
CA SER A 3 43.77 -23.08 11.03
C SER A 3 43.32 -23.51 12.43
N LYS A 4 42.11 -23.15 12.85
CA LYS A 4 41.29 -24.02 13.70
C LYS A 4 39.81 -23.90 13.37
N SER A 5 39.35 -24.92 12.67
CA SER A 5 37.94 -25.34 12.59
C SER A 5 37.43 -25.84 13.93
N HIS A 6 36.19 -25.49 14.27
CA HIS A 6 35.46 -26.25 15.28
C HIS A 6 34.14 -26.76 14.71
N LYS A 7 34.09 -28.07 14.57
CA LYS A 7 32.91 -28.90 14.28
C LYS A 7 31.94 -28.86 15.47
N ILE A 8 30.66 -28.74 15.16
CA ILE A 8 29.57 -29.01 16.11
C ILE A 8 28.98 -30.38 15.81
N ILE A 9 28.93 -31.19 16.86
CA ILE A 9 28.46 -32.58 16.86
C ILE A 9 26.94 -32.58 17.09
N SER A 10 26.25 -33.34 16.29
CA SER A 10 24.85 -33.76 16.44
C SER A 10 24.67 -34.73 17.59
N ASN A 11 23.58 -34.65 18.31
CA ASN A 11 23.12 -35.78 19.14
C ASN A 11 21.60 -35.93 19.02
N GLN A 12 21.20 -37.01 18.32
CA GLN A 12 19.86 -37.58 18.32
C GLN A 12 19.74 -38.60 19.46
N ARG A 13 18.57 -38.68 20.10
CA ARG A 13 17.90 -39.84 20.71
C ARG A 13 16.59 -39.28 21.29
N GLY A 14 15.37 -39.68 20.95
CA GLY A 14 14.88 -41.02 20.62
C GLY A 14 14.23 -41.63 21.86
N MET A 15 12.91 -41.54 21.99
CA MET A 15 12.14 -42.50 22.76
C MET A 15 10.66 -42.48 22.36
N ALA A 16 10.15 -43.67 22.05
CA ALA A 16 8.81 -43.97 21.57
C ALA A 16 8.01 -44.77 22.63
N LEU A 17 6.67 -44.54 22.59
CA LEU A 17 5.56 -45.47 22.83
C LEU A 17 5.23 -45.92 24.27
N PRO A 18 4.02 -46.42 24.63
CA PRO A 18 3.03 -47.12 23.77
C PRO A 18 1.53 -46.76 24.01
N VAL A 19 0.72 -47.25 23.06
CA VAL A 19 -0.74 -47.43 23.06
C VAL A 19 -1.17 -48.57 23.99
N PRO A 20 -2.45 -48.60 24.51
CA PRO A 20 -3.20 -49.84 24.26
C PRO A 20 -4.63 -49.64 23.69
N LEU A 21 -4.95 -50.58 22.84
CA LEU A 21 -6.29 -50.97 22.37
C LEU A 21 -7.13 -51.54 23.51
N ASP A 22 -8.45 -51.31 23.50
CA ASP A 22 -9.36 -52.37 23.86
C ASP A 22 -10.65 -52.36 23.03
N ARG A 23 -11.01 -53.56 22.63
CA ARG A 23 -12.24 -53.98 21.90
C ARG A 23 -13.35 -54.24 22.89
N GLN A 24 -14.58 -53.97 22.49
CA GLN A 24 -15.62 -55.00 22.68
C GLN A 24 -16.78 -54.79 21.71
N GLN A 25 -17.13 -55.92 21.10
CA GLN A 25 -18.28 -56.25 20.26
C GLN A 25 -19.55 -56.40 21.13
N THR A 26 -20.72 -56.21 20.55
CA THR A 26 -21.69 -57.33 20.30
C THR A 26 -23.01 -56.80 19.69
N ASN A 27 -23.47 -57.57 18.66
CA ASN A 27 -24.81 -58.06 18.33
C ASN A 27 -25.98 -57.08 18.18
N GLY A 28 -26.68 -56.97 17.07
CA GLY A 28 -27.25 -58.06 16.27
C GLY A 28 -28.78 -58.11 16.40
N ALA A 29 -29.55 -57.74 15.41
CA ALA A 29 -30.82 -58.35 15.07
C ALA A 29 -31.43 -57.78 13.78
N ALA A 30 -31.69 -58.68 12.85
CA ALA A 30 -32.41 -58.45 11.63
C ALA A 30 -33.92 -58.48 11.87
N MET A 31 -34.71 -57.68 11.15
CA MET A 31 -36.03 -58.14 10.68
C MET A 31 -36.67 -57.24 9.61
N ARG A 32 -36.81 -57.86 8.43
CA ARG A 32 -37.97 -57.89 7.49
C ARG A 32 -38.46 -56.61 6.80
N ARG A 33 -38.32 -56.75 5.51
CA ARG A 33 -39.01 -56.20 4.34
C ARG A 33 -40.48 -55.86 4.56
N ARG A 34 -40.91 -54.65 4.14
CA ARG A 34 -42.13 -54.44 3.39
C ARG A 34 -41.91 -53.34 2.33
N ARG A 35 -42.14 -53.74 1.05
CA ARG A 35 -42.22 -52.86 -0.10
C ARG A 35 -43.44 -51.95 0.04
N PHE A 36 -43.27 -50.62 -0.14
CA PHE A 36 -44.33 -49.74 -0.61
C PHE A 36 -43.70 -48.91 -1.74
N LEU A 37 -44.23 -49.12 -2.93
CA LEU A 37 -44.06 -48.25 -4.08
C LEU A 37 -44.88 -46.98 -3.82
N ALA A 38 -44.18 -45.84 -3.67
CA ALA A 38 -44.75 -44.53 -3.86
C ALA A 38 -43.92 -43.85 -4.93
N GLN A 39 -44.53 -43.64 -6.10
CA GLN A 39 -43.99 -42.80 -7.15
C GLN A 39 -43.97 -41.36 -6.64
N SER A 40 -42.81 -40.86 -6.29
CA SER A 40 -42.58 -39.44 -6.04
C SER A 40 -42.02 -38.83 -7.31
N LEU A 41 -42.78 -37.95 -7.92
CA LEU A 41 -42.28 -37.01 -8.95
C LEU A 41 -41.12 -36.21 -8.32
N ALA A 42 -39.92 -36.52 -8.71
CA ALA A 42 -38.79 -35.66 -8.45
C ALA A 42 -38.91 -34.43 -9.35
N VAL A 43 -39.42 -33.33 -8.82
CA VAL A 43 -39.20 -32.02 -9.38
C VAL A 43 -37.70 -31.74 -9.25
N CYS A 44 -36.98 -31.84 -10.34
CA CYS A 44 -35.61 -31.32 -10.41
C CYS A 44 -35.66 -29.80 -10.22
N ALA A 45 -35.56 -29.36 -8.96
CA ALA A 45 -35.18 -27.98 -8.70
C ALA A 45 -33.73 -27.80 -9.25
N ALA A 46 -33.59 -27.11 -10.36
CA ALA A 46 -32.31 -26.64 -10.82
C ALA A 46 -31.66 -25.87 -9.63
N PRO A 47 -30.38 -26.13 -9.31
CA PRO A 47 -29.72 -25.31 -8.31
C PRO A 47 -29.81 -23.85 -8.78
N ALA A 48 -30.46 -23.00 -7.99
CA ALA A 48 -30.39 -21.56 -8.21
C ALA A 48 -28.89 -21.22 -8.25
N LEU A 49 -28.43 -20.66 -9.37
CA LEU A 49 -27.10 -20.06 -9.43
C LEU A 49 -26.98 -19.13 -8.22
N PRO A 50 -25.88 -19.18 -7.47
CA PRO A 50 -25.69 -18.25 -6.37
C PRO A 50 -25.89 -16.85 -6.93
N ALA A 51 -26.82 -16.09 -6.33
CA ALA A 51 -26.92 -14.66 -6.60
C ALA A 51 -25.51 -14.13 -6.54
N HIS A 52 -25.05 -13.41 -7.58
CA HIS A 52 -23.76 -12.75 -7.59
C HIS A 52 -23.66 -12.01 -6.27
N ALA A 53 -22.75 -12.44 -5.37
CA ALA A 53 -22.48 -11.70 -4.17
C ALA A 53 -22.10 -10.29 -4.64
N GLU A 54 -22.86 -9.29 -4.18
CA GLU A 54 -22.61 -7.90 -4.49
C GLU A 54 -21.14 -7.61 -4.18
N VAL A 55 -20.41 -7.08 -5.16
CA VAL A 55 -18.97 -6.82 -4.98
C VAL A 55 -18.87 -5.73 -3.92
N ALA A 56 -18.27 -6.05 -2.79
CA ALA A 56 -18.05 -5.10 -1.72
C ALA A 56 -17.19 -3.93 -2.23
N GLY A 57 -17.53 -2.70 -1.87
CA GLY A 57 -16.86 -1.49 -2.34
C GLY A 57 -17.57 -0.24 -1.87
N VAL A 58 -17.20 0.91 -2.40
CA VAL A 58 -17.87 2.18 -2.07
C VAL A 58 -19.27 2.23 -2.67
N PRO A 59 -20.22 2.99 -2.06
CA PRO A 59 -21.57 3.12 -2.60
C PRO A 59 -21.56 3.73 -4.01
N PRO A 60 -22.59 3.45 -4.83
CA PRO A 60 -22.74 4.07 -6.15
C PRO A 60 -22.64 5.60 -6.07
N GLY A 61 -21.88 6.18 -7.00
CA GLY A 61 -21.63 7.62 -7.05
C GLY A 61 -20.51 8.13 -6.14
N PHE A 62 -19.88 7.26 -5.35
CA PHE A 62 -18.64 7.59 -4.63
C PHE A 62 -17.45 7.20 -5.48
N ILE A 63 -16.42 8.06 -5.48
CA ILE A 63 -15.11 7.82 -6.11
C ILE A 63 -14.00 8.21 -5.14
N VAL A 64 -12.86 7.56 -5.24
CA VAL A 64 -11.62 8.08 -4.65
C VAL A 64 -11.11 9.18 -5.57
N PRO A 65 -11.05 10.44 -5.12
CA PRO A 65 -10.66 11.55 -5.99
C PRO A 65 -9.16 11.54 -6.28
N ALA A 66 -8.75 12.20 -7.36
CA ALA A 66 -7.34 12.42 -7.67
C ALA A 66 -6.63 13.14 -6.51
N GLU A 67 -5.34 12.84 -6.31
CA GLU A 67 -4.56 13.43 -5.22
C GLU A 67 -4.41 14.95 -5.35
N ASP A 68 -4.52 15.51 -6.54
CA ASP A 68 -4.42 16.96 -6.77
C ASP A 68 -5.73 17.73 -6.52
N THR A 69 -6.81 17.06 -6.07
CA THR A 69 -8.02 17.73 -5.59
C THR A 69 -7.81 18.41 -4.24
N PRO A 70 -8.67 19.37 -3.81
CA PRO A 70 -8.54 19.98 -2.49
C PRO A 70 -8.60 18.97 -1.35
N HIS A 71 -7.76 19.18 -0.33
CA HIS A 71 -7.68 18.38 0.89
C HIS A 71 -8.14 19.15 2.12
N ASP A 72 -8.84 18.47 3.04
CA ASP A 72 -9.08 18.96 4.40
C ASP A 72 -7.85 18.76 5.28
N ALA A 73 -7.09 17.69 5.06
CA ALA A 73 -5.87 17.38 5.80
C ALA A 73 -5.03 16.29 5.11
N THR A 74 -3.77 16.19 5.52
CA THR A 74 -2.88 15.04 5.28
C THR A 74 -2.77 14.20 6.54
N VAL A 75 -2.91 12.88 6.43
CA VAL A 75 -2.61 11.90 7.50
C VAL A 75 -1.19 11.40 7.33
N MET A 76 -0.43 11.37 8.42
CA MET A 76 0.91 10.81 8.53
C MET A 76 1.01 9.94 9.79
N MET A 77 2.00 9.05 9.84
CA MET A 77 2.21 8.10 10.93
C MET A 77 3.60 8.27 11.53
N TRP A 78 3.68 8.14 12.87
CA TRP A 78 4.94 8.28 13.60
C TRP A 78 5.69 6.95 13.74
N PRO A 79 6.97 6.84 13.30
CA PRO A 79 7.75 5.60 13.44
C PRO A 79 8.18 5.37 14.89
N ALA A 80 7.33 4.68 15.64
CA ALA A 80 7.52 4.45 17.07
C ALA A 80 8.26 3.14 17.40
N SER A 81 8.11 2.11 16.55
CA SER A 81 8.50 0.74 16.88
C SER A 81 10.00 0.56 17.03
N ARG A 82 10.38 -0.01 18.20
CA ARG A 82 11.75 -0.48 18.43
C ARG A 82 12.00 -1.87 17.82
N GLN A 83 10.96 -2.59 17.52
CA GLN A 83 11.04 -3.90 16.87
C GLN A 83 11.36 -3.75 15.38
N ILE A 84 10.70 -2.80 14.70
CA ILE A 84 10.95 -2.48 13.27
C ILE A 84 12.28 -1.72 13.15
N TYR A 85 12.50 -0.73 14.00
CA TYR A 85 13.67 0.15 13.99
C TYR A 85 14.49 0.02 15.27
N PRO A 86 15.23 -1.10 15.47
CA PRO A 86 16.00 -1.34 16.71
C PRO A 86 17.15 -0.34 16.89
N ASN A 87 17.75 0.13 15.79
CA ASN A 87 18.79 1.15 15.85
C ASN A 87 18.19 2.51 16.22
N ARG A 88 18.48 2.98 17.43
CA ARG A 88 17.96 4.26 17.97
C ARG A 88 18.37 5.46 17.12
N ALA A 89 19.60 5.49 16.62
CA ALA A 89 20.10 6.64 15.83
C ALA A 89 19.36 6.72 14.49
N PHE A 90 19.19 5.59 13.82
CA PHE A 90 18.44 5.50 12.55
C PHE A 90 16.94 5.81 12.74
N ARG A 91 16.30 5.25 13.79
CA ARG A 91 14.92 5.60 14.12
C ARG A 91 14.74 7.10 14.36
N SER A 92 15.68 7.74 15.08
CA SER A 92 15.65 9.19 15.27
C SER A 92 15.84 9.97 13.96
N LEU A 93 16.55 9.40 12.99
CA LEU A 93 16.70 9.97 11.64
C LEU A 93 15.36 9.94 10.88
N LEU A 94 14.67 8.79 10.90
CA LEU A 94 13.32 8.66 10.34
C LEU A 94 12.33 9.62 10.99
N GLN A 95 12.33 9.71 12.31
CA GLN A 95 11.47 10.65 13.07
C GLN A 95 11.72 12.11 12.67
N ARG A 96 12.97 12.51 12.44
CA ARG A 96 13.27 13.86 11.92
C ARG A 96 12.75 14.04 10.49
N CYS A 97 12.94 13.06 9.64
CA CYS A 97 12.45 13.09 8.25
C CYS A 97 10.92 13.25 8.20
N ILE A 98 10.18 12.44 8.98
CA ILE A 98 8.71 12.56 9.09
C ILE A 98 8.30 13.93 9.64
N THR A 99 9.01 14.46 10.64
CA THR A 99 8.76 15.81 11.17
C THR A 99 8.95 16.89 10.10
N GLU A 100 10.02 16.78 9.29
CA GLU A 100 10.32 17.73 8.22
C GLU A 100 9.25 17.70 7.12
N ILE A 101 8.82 16.51 6.69
CA ILE A 101 7.73 16.33 5.72
C ILE A 101 6.43 16.93 6.28
N ALA A 102 6.04 16.56 7.51
CA ALA A 102 4.83 17.06 8.16
C ALA A 102 4.81 18.60 8.27
N ASN A 103 5.92 19.19 8.72
CA ASN A 103 6.05 20.65 8.85
C ASN A 103 6.04 21.36 7.48
N SER A 104 6.59 20.74 6.43
CA SER A 104 6.56 21.29 5.07
C SER A 104 5.15 21.27 4.48
N ILE A 105 4.41 20.17 4.64
CA ILE A 105 3.00 20.08 4.23
C ILE A 105 2.14 21.07 5.01
N ALA A 106 2.41 21.23 6.30
CA ALA A 106 1.64 22.10 7.20
C ALA A 106 1.71 23.60 6.85
N LEU A 107 2.57 24.01 5.92
CA LEU A 107 2.57 25.35 5.33
C LEU A 107 1.40 25.56 4.34
N PHE A 108 0.80 24.48 3.84
CA PHE A 108 -0.18 24.50 2.76
C PHE A 108 -1.52 23.89 3.16
N GLU A 109 -1.54 22.91 4.06
CA GLU A 109 -2.76 22.25 4.54
C GLU A 109 -2.56 21.66 5.94
N PRO A 110 -3.64 21.41 6.72
CA PRO A 110 -3.55 20.74 8.02
C PRO A 110 -2.93 19.35 7.91
N VAL A 111 -2.11 18.98 8.90
CA VAL A 111 -1.53 17.63 9.01
C VAL A 111 -2.01 16.96 10.29
N ILE A 112 -2.49 15.74 10.17
CA ILE A 112 -2.82 14.82 11.26
C ILE A 112 -1.67 13.84 11.39
N LEU A 113 -0.91 13.90 12.49
CA LEU A 113 0.15 12.95 12.77
C LEU A 113 -0.32 11.95 13.83
N CYS A 114 -0.54 10.71 13.40
CA CYS A 114 -0.96 9.61 14.26
C CYS A 114 0.21 9.11 15.11
N ALA A 115 0.02 9.07 16.43
CA ALA A 115 1.00 8.57 17.39
C ALA A 115 0.31 8.22 18.70
N ASP A 116 0.87 7.26 19.47
CA ASP A 116 0.44 6.97 20.84
C ASP A 116 0.55 8.23 21.73
N ALA A 117 -0.50 8.51 22.51
CA ALA A 117 -0.59 9.68 23.39
C ALA A 117 0.62 9.80 24.35
N ALA A 118 1.19 8.67 24.77
CA ALA A 118 2.39 8.66 25.63
C ALA A 118 3.62 9.30 24.97
N LEU A 119 3.61 9.44 23.63
CA LEU A 119 4.69 10.05 22.85
C LEU A 119 4.44 11.53 22.54
N HIS A 120 3.23 12.05 22.73
CA HIS A 120 2.84 13.40 22.32
C HIS A 120 3.72 14.47 22.93
N SER A 121 4.03 14.40 24.22
CA SER A 121 4.90 15.38 24.90
C SER A 121 6.32 15.45 24.32
N MET A 122 6.82 14.35 23.77
CA MET A 122 8.13 14.26 23.11
C MET A 122 8.07 14.78 21.66
N ILE A 123 6.97 14.54 20.95
CA ILE A 123 6.81 14.87 19.54
C ILE A 123 6.44 16.34 19.35
N HIS A 124 5.45 16.83 20.10
CA HIS A 124 4.85 18.15 19.96
C HIS A 124 5.85 19.33 19.84
N PRO A 125 6.96 19.39 20.62
CA PRO A 125 7.91 20.50 20.50
C PRO A 125 8.66 20.59 19.16
N ARG A 126 8.53 19.58 18.29
CA ARG A 126 9.19 19.53 16.98
C ARG A 126 8.27 19.93 15.84
N LEU A 127 6.97 20.07 16.12
CA LEU A 127 5.94 20.26 15.11
C LEU A 127 5.59 21.73 14.95
N SER A 128 5.27 22.13 13.72
CA SER A 128 4.67 23.42 13.41
C SER A 128 3.20 23.47 13.86
N ALA A 129 2.64 24.68 13.98
CA ALA A 129 1.27 24.88 14.45
C ALA A 129 0.18 24.21 13.57
N GLY A 130 0.49 23.92 12.28
CA GLY A 130 -0.44 23.24 11.36
C GLY A 130 -0.46 21.72 11.51
N VAL A 131 0.38 21.12 12.38
CA VAL A 131 0.41 19.69 12.63
C VAL A 131 -0.30 19.37 13.95
N THR A 132 -1.33 18.53 13.91
CA THR A 132 -2.07 18.06 15.08
C THR A 132 -1.75 16.61 15.36
N LEU A 133 -1.42 16.29 16.62
CA LEU A 133 -1.23 14.91 17.08
C LEU A 133 -2.57 14.27 17.42
N TRP A 134 -2.81 13.09 16.85
CA TRP A 134 -3.95 12.26 17.20
C TRP A 134 -3.48 11.01 17.97
N ASP A 135 -4.24 10.65 19.02
CA ASP A 135 -3.98 9.43 19.80
C ASP A 135 -4.43 8.19 19.04
N ILE A 136 -3.70 7.88 17.99
CA ILE A 136 -3.82 6.65 17.19
C ILE A 136 -2.43 6.03 17.18
N PRO A 137 -2.20 4.95 17.95
CA PRO A 137 -0.90 4.29 18.02
C PRO A 137 -0.44 3.76 16.66
N THR A 138 0.86 3.89 16.39
CA THR A 138 1.50 3.41 15.16
C THR A 138 2.81 2.69 15.46
N GLU A 139 3.20 1.76 14.62
CA GLU A 139 4.53 1.14 14.64
C GLU A 139 5.46 1.74 13.61
N ASP A 140 4.99 1.81 12.38
CA ASP A 140 5.72 2.29 11.21
C ASP A 140 5.23 3.68 10.77
N LEU A 141 5.59 4.11 9.56
CA LEU A 141 5.38 5.47 9.06
C LEU A 141 4.61 5.53 7.72
N TRP A 142 4.18 4.40 7.19
CA TRP A 142 3.64 4.28 5.84
C TRP A 142 2.13 4.56 5.80
N ALA A 143 1.78 5.84 5.89
CA ALA A 143 0.38 6.28 5.94
C ALA A 143 -0.38 6.00 4.62
N ARG A 144 0.30 5.89 3.50
CA ARG A 144 -0.31 5.51 2.22
C ARG A 144 -0.87 4.09 2.26
N ASP A 145 -0.16 3.19 2.93
CA ASP A 145 -0.47 1.77 2.97
C ASP A 145 -1.45 1.40 4.10
N ALA A 146 -1.28 2.01 5.27
CA ALA A 146 -2.06 1.71 6.47
C ALA A 146 -3.13 2.77 6.80
N GLY A 147 -3.10 3.91 6.14
CA GLY A 147 -3.99 5.04 6.39
C GLY A 147 -5.32 4.96 5.63
N PRO A 148 -6.18 5.96 5.82
CA PRO A 148 -7.55 5.94 5.31
C PRO A 148 -7.64 6.28 3.82
N LEU A 149 -8.09 5.36 2.99
CA LEU A 149 -8.47 5.63 1.60
C LEU A 149 -9.90 6.19 1.57
N ILE A 150 -10.06 7.50 1.36
CA ILE A 150 -11.35 8.17 1.43
C ILE A 150 -11.95 8.35 0.03
N ALA A 151 -13.16 7.85 -0.14
CA ALA A 151 -14.00 8.14 -1.31
C ALA A 151 -15.04 9.21 -0.95
N ARG A 152 -15.43 10.01 -1.96
CA ARG A 152 -16.48 11.02 -1.83
C ARG A 152 -17.46 10.98 -2.99
N ASN A 153 -18.66 11.52 -2.79
CA ASN A 153 -19.64 11.75 -3.85
C ASN A 153 -19.75 13.24 -4.21
N THR A 154 -20.57 13.54 -5.20
CA THR A 154 -20.82 14.92 -5.66
C THR A 154 -21.57 15.79 -4.65
N ALA A 155 -22.22 15.19 -3.65
CA ALA A 155 -22.85 15.91 -2.54
C ALA A 155 -21.86 16.28 -1.42
N GLY A 156 -20.59 15.85 -1.51
CA GLY A 156 -19.56 16.07 -0.50
C GLY A 156 -19.61 15.08 0.66
N GLU A 157 -20.44 14.03 0.59
CA GLU A 157 -20.41 12.95 1.57
C GLU A 157 -19.13 12.13 1.38
N ARG A 158 -18.53 11.68 2.48
CA ARG A 158 -17.26 10.95 2.51
C ARG A 158 -17.38 9.63 3.26
N VAL A 159 -16.71 8.61 2.76
CA VAL A 159 -16.66 7.28 3.35
C VAL A 159 -15.24 6.73 3.30
N LEU A 160 -14.89 5.87 4.24
CA LEU A 160 -13.68 5.06 4.16
C LEU A 160 -13.91 3.89 3.21
N SER A 161 -13.18 3.81 2.11
CA SER A 161 -12.98 2.59 1.33
C SER A 161 -11.91 1.75 2.01
N HIS A 162 -12.32 0.76 2.79
CA HIS A 162 -11.39 0.01 3.62
C HIS A 162 -10.75 -1.14 2.84
N ILE A 163 -9.46 -1.01 2.57
CA ILE A 163 -8.56 -2.09 2.15
C ILE A 163 -7.81 -2.55 3.40
N GLN A 164 -7.83 -3.85 3.68
CA GLN A 164 -7.21 -4.40 4.88
C GLN A 164 -5.68 -4.41 4.78
N PHE A 165 -5.00 -3.59 5.58
CA PHE A 165 -3.55 -3.65 5.69
C PHE A 165 -3.13 -4.86 6.53
N ASN A 166 -2.23 -5.69 5.98
CA ASN A 166 -1.73 -6.89 6.66
C ASN A 166 -0.19 -6.96 6.78
N GLY A 167 0.49 -5.81 6.72
CA GLY A 167 1.96 -5.74 6.78
C GLY A 167 2.64 -6.32 5.55
N TRP A 168 2.16 -5.94 4.37
CA TRP A 168 2.66 -6.38 3.05
C TRP A 168 2.69 -7.90 2.89
N GLY A 169 1.58 -8.55 3.21
CA GLY A 169 1.51 -10.01 3.17
C GLY A 169 2.14 -10.67 4.40
N ARG A 170 2.04 -10.04 5.57
CA ARG A 170 2.59 -10.49 6.87
C ARG A 170 4.13 -10.55 6.90
N LYS A 171 4.79 -9.74 6.09
CA LYS A 171 6.25 -9.65 6.05
C LYS A 171 6.79 -8.76 7.18
N GLN A 172 5.96 -7.90 7.78
CA GLN A 172 6.32 -7.00 8.86
C GLN A 172 5.28 -6.97 9.99
N TYR A 173 5.72 -6.61 11.18
CA TYR A 173 4.86 -6.39 12.35
C TYR A 173 3.99 -5.14 12.13
N HIS A 174 2.67 -5.26 12.37
CA HIS A 174 1.68 -4.25 11.99
C HIS A 174 0.46 -4.23 12.93
N ARG A 175 0.68 -4.52 14.23
CA ARG A 175 -0.41 -4.67 15.21
C ARG A 175 -1.30 -3.43 15.29
N TYR A 176 -0.70 -2.24 15.34
CA TYR A 176 -1.43 -0.97 15.42
C TYR A 176 -1.68 -0.38 14.02
N ASP A 177 -0.73 -0.52 13.11
CA ASP A 177 -0.81 0.08 11.78
C ASP A 177 -2.06 -0.37 11.01
N LYS A 178 -2.47 -1.64 11.15
CA LYS A 178 -3.69 -2.18 10.53
C LYS A 178 -5.00 -1.51 10.99
N GLU A 179 -4.99 -0.82 12.13
CA GLU A 179 -6.16 -0.16 12.72
C GLU A 179 -6.24 1.33 12.34
N VAL A 180 -5.16 1.92 11.79
CA VAL A 180 -5.03 3.37 11.57
C VAL A 180 -6.13 3.90 10.65
N ALA A 181 -6.42 3.21 9.54
CA ALA A 181 -7.48 3.62 8.61
C ALA A 181 -8.84 3.73 9.29
N GLN A 182 -9.25 2.70 10.02
CA GLN A 182 -10.55 2.66 10.68
C GLN A 182 -10.61 3.64 11.87
N ALA A 183 -9.53 3.73 12.67
CA ALA A 183 -9.45 4.68 13.78
C ALA A 183 -9.56 6.13 13.29
N THR A 184 -8.90 6.47 12.18
CA THR A 184 -8.99 7.79 11.55
C THR A 184 -10.40 8.07 11.04
N ALA A 185 -11.03 7.11 10.32
CA ALA A 185 -12.39 7.26 9.83
C ALA A 185 -13.40 7.44 10.96
N GLN A 186 -13.25 6.69 12.04
CA GLN A 186 -14.08 6.83 13.24
C GLN A 186 -13.95 8.22 13.88
N ALA A 187 -12.72 8.72 14.02
CA ALA A 187 -12.48 10.06 14.57
C ALA A 187 -13.07 11.17 13.70
N LEU A 188 -13.14 10.96 12.37
CA LEU A 188 -13.77 11.89 11.41
C LEU A 188 -15.29 11.68 11.25
N GLY A 189 -15.85 10.62 11.83
CA GLY A 189 -17.28 10.27 11.69
C GLY A 189 -17.66 9.70 10.33
N PHE A 190 -16.69 9.11 9.58
CA PHE A 190 -16.94 8.52 8.27
C PHE A 190 -17.43 7.08 8.38
N ALA A 191 -18.41 6.73 7.55
CA ALA A 191 -18.86 5.35 7.40
C ALA A 191 -17.74 4.50 6.76
N VAL A 192 -17.65 3.22 7.16
CA VAL A 192 -16.66 2.27 6.66
C VAL A 192 -17.31 1.31 5.67
N HIS A 193 -16.74 1.22 4.47
CA HIS A 193 -17.12 0.26 3.43
C HIS A 193 -15.94 -0.69 3.18
N ASP A 194 -16.10 -1.95 3.58
CA ASP A 194 -15.08 -2.98 3.39
C ASP A 194 -15.02 -3.40 1.91
N SER A 195 -13.87 -3.30 1.30
CA SER A 195 -13.64 -3.71 -0.09
C SER A 195 -13.54 -5.24 -0.25
N GLY A 196 -13.38 -5.97 0.84
CA GLY A 196 -13.06 -7.39 0.84
C GLY A 196 -11.69 -7.71 0.22
N LEU A 197 -10.80 -6.71 0.16
CA LEU A 197 -9.42 -6.84 -0.31
C LEU A 197 -8.44 -6.68 0.84
N VAL A 198 -7.37 -7.44 0.75
CA VAL A 198 -6.16 -7.23 1.55
C VAL A 198 -5.08 -6.64 0.64
N GLY A 199 -4.47 -5.54 1.08
CA GLY A 199 -3.46 -4.84 0.30
C GLY A 199 -3.19 -3.44 0.81
N GLU A 200 -2.62 -2.63 -0.04
CA GLU A 200 -2.14 -1.29 0.30
C GLU A 200 -2.53 -0.29 -0.81
N ALA A 201 -2.97 0.92 -0.43
CA ALA A 201 -3.36 1.93 -1.41
C ALA A 201 -2.18 2.39 -2.28
N GLY A 202 -0.93 2.30 -1.78
CA GLY A 202 0.28 2.53 -2.58
C GLY A 202 0.48 1.59 -3.76
N GLY A 203 -0.18 0.42 -3.73
CA GLY A 203 -0.21 -0.53 -4.85
C GLY A 203 -1.15 -0.15 -6.00
N VAL A 204 -1.86 0.98 -5.91
CA VAL A 204 -2.80 1.46 -6.95
C VAL A 204 -2.61 2.95 -7.17
N GLU A 205 -2.46 3.35 -8.42
CA GLU A 205 -2.59 4.74 -8.84
C GLU A 205 -3.96 4.96 -9.49
N GLN A 206 -4.55 6.15 -9.29
CA GLN A 206 -5.86 6.53 -9.79
C GLN A 206 -5.86 7.96 -10.33
N ASP A 207 -6.59 8.21 -11.42
CA ASP A 207 -6.65 9.52 -12.06
C ASP A 207 -7.82 10.40 -11.60
N GLY A 208 -8.68 9.88 -10.71
CA GLY A 208 -9.89 10.56 -10.26
C GLY A 208 -11.00 10.67 -11.33
N ASP A 209 -10.78 10.09 -12.51
CA ASP A 209 -11.71 10.08 -13.66
C ASP A 209 -12.04 8.62 -14.09
N GLY A 210 -11.88 7.68 -13.16
CA GLY A 210 -12.31 6.29 -13.34
C GLY A 210 -11.25 5.34 -13.87
N THR A 211 -9.97 5.75 -14.04
CA THR A 211 -8.89 4.87 -14.47
C THR A 211 -7.93 4.55 -13.31
N LEU A 212 -7.61 3.28 -13.16
CA LEU A 212 -6.62 2.76 -12.21
C LEU A 212 -5.43 2.15 -12.96
N ILE A 213 -4.26 2.20 -12.33
CA ILE A 213 -3.05 1.45 -12.70
C ILE A 213 -2.59 0.66 -11.48
N ALA A 214 -2.23 -0.62 -11.65
CA ALA A 214 -1.67 -1.43 -10.59
C ALA A 214 -0.73 -2.51 -11.12
N HIS A 215 0.20 -2.97 -10.28
CA HIS A 215 1.00 -4.16 -10.57
C HIS A 215 0.30 -5.44 -10.09
N GLU A 216 0.28 -6.48 -10.94
CA GLU A 216 -0.25 -7.80 -10.54
C GLU A 216 0.52 -8.39 -9.36
N SER A 217 1.83 -8.16 -9.30
CA SER A 217 2.72 -8.71 -8.28
C SER A 217 2.34 -8.36 -6.86
N SER A 218 1.79 -7.15 -6.61
CA SER A 218 1.38 -6.70 -5.29
C SER A 218 -0.06 -7.06 -4.93
N TRP A 219 -0.91 -7.42 -5.90
CA TRP A 219 -2.33 -7.69 -5.67
C TRP A 219 -2.73 -9.15 -5.92
N VAL A 220 -2.23 -9.77 -6.99
CA VAL A 220 -2.58 -11.14 -7.40
C VAL A 220 -1.59 -12.13 -6.74
N ILE A 221 -1.65 -12.18 -5.41
CA ILE A 221 -0.72 -12.95 -4.59
C ILE A 221 -1.39 -13.53 -3.35
N ASP A 222 -1.07 -14.78 -3.00
CA ASP A 222 -1.76 -15.54 -1.95
C ASP A 222 -1.54 -14.97 -0.53
N ASN A 223 -0.45 -14.25 -0.28
CA ASN A 223 -0.21 -13.64 1.03
C ASN A 223 -1.10 -12.41 1.31
N ARG A 224 -1.80 -11.90 0.29
CA ARG A 224 -2.82 -10.83 0.41
C ARG A 224 -4.22 -11.34 0.05
N ASN A 225 -4.44 -11.85 -1.16
CA ASN A 225 -5.77 -12.20 -1.67
C ASN A 225 -5.87 -13.70 -2.06
N PRO A 226 -5.72 -14.63 -1.10
CA PRO A 226 -5.72 -16.06 -1.40
C PRO A 226 -7.06 -16.50 -2.02
N GLY A 227 -6.97 -17.28 -3.09
CA GLY A 227 -8.14 -17.85 -3.77
C GLY A 227 -8.94 -16.89 -4.64
N LEU A 228 -8.58 -15.60 -4.72
CA LEU A 228 -9.18 -14.66 -5.66
C LEU A 228 -8.43 -14.71 -7.00
N SER A 229 -9.21 -14.76 -8.10
CA SER A 229 -8.64 -14.60 -9.43
C SER A 229 -8.28 -13.13 -9.71
N ARG A 230 -7.40 -12.91 -10.70
CA ARG A 230 -7.05 -11.57 -11.19
C ARG A 230 -8.28 -10.72 -11.53
N ASP A 231 -9.28 -11.32 -12.17
CA ASP A 231 -10.51 -10.61 -12.57
C ASP A 231 -11.40 -10.27 -11.36
N GLN A 232 -11.44 -11.13 -10.35
CA GLN A 232 -12.13 -10.84 -9.10
C GLN A 232 -11.46 -9.72 -8.32
N ILE A 233 -10.12 -9.70 -8.27
CA ILE A 233 -9.35 -8.61 -7.67
C ILE A 233 -9.57 -7.31 -8.46
N ALA A 234 -9.51 -7.36 -9.79
CA ALA A 234 -9.78 -6.19 -10.64
C ALA A 234 -11.18 -5.60 -10.40
N SER A 235 -12.19 -6.47 -10.30
CA SER A 235 -13.58 -6.03 -10.02
C SER A 235 -13.69 -5.36 -8.65
N ARG A 236 -13.06 -5.93 -7.62
CA ARG A 236 -13.07 -5.37 -6.26
C ARG A 236 -12.26 -4.07 -6.16
N LEU A 237 -11.11 -3.97 -6.84
CA LEU A 237 -10.35 -2.71 -6.90
C LEU A 237 -11.17 -1.60 -7.54
N LYS A 238 -11.81 -1.87 -8.67
CA LYS A 238 -12.70 -0.90 -9.31
C LYS A 238 -13.84 -0.47 -8.39
N ALA A 239 -14.47 -1.42 -7.69
CA ALA A 239 -15.52 -1.11 -6.72
C ALA A 239 -15.00 -0.32 -5.50
N ALA A 240 -13.79 -0.63 -5.01
CA ALA A 240 -13.18 0.07 -3.88
C ALA A 240 -12.83 1.53 -4.21
N PHE A 241 -12.43 1.81 -5.44
CA PHE A 241 -12.06 3.16 -5.88
C PHE A 241 -13.22 3.93 -6.55
N GLY A 242 -14.35 3.27 -6.84
CA GLY A 242 -15.42 3.82 -7.68
C GLY A 242 -14.98 4.03 -9.12
N ALA A 243 -14.10 3.17 -9.64
CA ALA A 243 -13.48 3.28 -10.94
C ALA A 243 -14.11 2.31 -11.96
N GLU A 244 -13.92 2.63 -13.25
CA GLU A 244 -14.47 1.85 -14.37
C GLU A 244 -13.41 0.99 -15.06
N ARG A 245 -12.16 1.47 -15.09
CA ARG A 245 -11.06 0.87 -15.83
C ARG A 245 -9.88 0.57 -14.91
N LEU A 246 -9.24 -0.59 -15.09
CA LEU A 246 -7.98 -0.94 -14.44
C LEU A 246 -6.99 -1.41 -15.51
N ILE A 247 -5.81 -0.79 -15.53
CA ILE A 247 -4.68 -1.18 -16.36
C ILE A 247 -3.70 -1.94 -15.47
N TRP A 248 -3.47 -3.21 -15.80
CA TRP A 248 -2.49 -4.03 -15.13
C TRP A 248 -1.15 -3.99 -15.83
N SER A 249 -0.07 -3.83 -15.06
CA SER A 249 1.28 -4.23 -15.41
C SER A 249 1.71 -5.40 -14.53
N LYS A 250 2.78 -6.12 -14.89
CA LYS A 250 3.15 -7.36 -14.17
C LYS A 250 3.71 -7.09 -12.78
N GLY A 251 4.59 -6.11 -12.68
CA GLY A 251 5.36 -5.83 -11.48
C GLY A 251 6.45 -6.87 -11.20
N VAL A 252 7.15 -6.70 -10.07
CA VAL A 252 8.28 -7.54 -9.65
C VAL A 252 7.98 -8.18 -8.31
N LYS A 253 7.69 -9.48 -8.32
CA LYS A 253 7.29 -10.21 -7.12
C LYS A 253 8.50 -10.64 -6.29
N GLY A 254 8.43 -10.43 -4.96
CA GLY A 254 9.36 -11.02 -4.00
C GLY A 254 10.74 -10.38 -3.96
N GLN A 255 10.97 -9.25 -4.62
CA GLN A 255 12.25 -8.53 -4.60
C GLN A 255 12.28 -7.43 -3.54
N ASP A 256 11.12 -6.88 -3.19
CA ASP A 256 10.96 -5.94 -2.10
C ASP A 256 9.82 -6.33 -1.16
N ILE A 257 9.61 -5.56 -0.09
CA ILE A 257 8.58 -5.84 0.91
C ILE A 257 7.17 -5.68 0.33
N THR A 258 6.98 -4.76 -0.63
CA THR A 258 5.68 -4.40 -1.19
C THR A 258 5.26 -5.31 -2.35
N ASP A 259 6.18 -6.11 -2.90
CA ASP A 259 6.05 -6.79 -4.18
C ASP A 259 5.87 -5.81 -5.34
N TYR A 260 6.56 -4.67 -5.27
CA TYR A 260 6.62 -3.55 -6.20
C TYR A 260 5.34 -2.76 -6.33
N HIS A 261 5.15 -1.78 -5.45
CA HIS A 261 4.06 -0.81 -5.56
C HIS A 261 4.23 0.10 -6.79
N ILE A 262 3.12 0.33 -7.51
CA ILE A 262 3.11 1.17 -8.71
C ILE A 262 3.48 2.64 -8.42
N GLU A 263 3.15 3.16 -7.23
CA GLU A 263 3.44 4.54 -6.82
C GLU A 263 4.92 4.90 -6.83
N SER A 264 5.80 3.89 -6.73
CA SER A 264 7.25 4.08 -6.81
C SER A 264 7.76 4.18 -8.25
N LEU A 265 6.95 3.83 -9.23
CA LEU A 265 7.30 3.82 -10.65
C LEU A 265 6.54 4.86 -11.45
N ALA A 266 5.22 4.96 -11.26
CA ALA A 266 4.34 5.76 -12.09
C ALA A 266 3.28 6.45 -11.24
N ARG A 267 2.98 7.72 -11.54
CA ARG A 267 1.96 8.52 -10.87
C ARG A 267 1.09 9.25 -11.88
N PHE A 268 -0.23 9.25 -11.65
CA PHE A 268 -1.10 10.14 -12.41
C PHE A 268 -0.85 11.61 -12.04
N THR A 269 -0.85 12.47 -13.08
CA THR A 269 -0.73 13.92 -12.96
C THR A 269 -1.93 14.65 -13.56
N GLY A 270 -3.00 13.91 -13.77
CA GLY A 270 -4.28 14.34 -14.32
C GLY A 270 -4.94 13.21 -15.12
N PRO A 271 -6.18 13.39 -15.58
CA PRO A 271 -6.88 12.35 -16.34
C PRO A 271 -6.06 11.86 -17.54
N SER A 272 -5.83 10.55 -17.60
CA SER A 272 -5.06 9.89 -18.67
C SER A 272 -3.61 10.39 -18.86
N ARG A 273 -3.03 11.09 -17.89
CA ARG A 273 -1.65 11.59 -17.92
C ARG A 273 -0.83 10.99 -16.78
N VAL A 274 0.31 10.40 -17.13
CA VAL A 274 1.18 9.70 -16.19
C VAL A 274 2.58 10.28 -16.26
N LEU A 275 3.20 10.43 -15.09
CA LEU A 275 4.62 10.69 -14.93
C LEU A 275 5.28 9.40 -14.44
N LEU A 276 6.31 8.93 -15.15
CA LEU A 276 6.94 7.64 -14.91
C LEU A 276 8.45 7.80 -14.73
N ASN A 277 9.00 7.08 -13.75
CA ASN A 277 10.42 7.08 -13.43
C ASN A 277 11.13 5.99 -14.23
N LEU A 278 12.04 6.35 -15.14
CA LEU A 278 12.81 5.39 -15.94
C LEU A 278 14.31 5.59 -15.76
N PRO A 279 15.08 4.51 -15.68
CA PRO A 279 16.53 4.62 -15.71
C PRO A 279 16.98 5.18 -17.06
N PRO A 280 17.96 6.13 -17.09
CA PRO A 280 18.48 6.72 -18.33
C PRO A 280 19.12 5.66 -19.25
N THR A 281 19.66 4.62 -18.67
CA THR A 281 20.25 3.47 -19.36
C THR A 281 19.75 2.21 -18.67
N PRO A 282 18.68 1.58 -19.19
CA PRO A 282 18.13 0.37 -18.59
C PRO A 282 19.15 -0.78 -18.58
N ASP A 283 19.34 -1.40 -17.41
CA ASP A 283 20.07 -2.64 -17.27
C ASP A 283 19.11 -3.81 -17.59
N PRO A 284 19.35 -4.61 -18.64
CA PRO A 284 18.48 -5.72 -19.00
C PRO A 284 18.49 -6.86 -17.98
N ASP A 285 19.47 -6.92 -17.10
CA ASP A 285 19.56 -7.93 -16.04
C ASP A 285 18.84 -7.49 -14.76
N ASP A 286 18.54 -6.20 -14.60
CA ASP A 286 17.75 -5.68 -13.49
C ASP A 286 16.25 -5.90 -13.74
N PRO A 287 15.53 -6.65 -12.88
CA PRO A 287 14.10 -6.90 -13.05
C PRO A 287 13.24 -5.63 -12.93
N PHE A 288 13.66 -4.65 -12.12
CA PHE A 288 12.93 -3.39 -11.96
C PHE A 288 13.05 -2.52 -13.21
N HIS A 289 14.25 -2.45 -13.84
CA HIS A 289 14.43 -1.72 -15.08
C HIS A 289 13.63 -2.32 -16.24
N ARG A 290 13.55 -3.67 -16.32
CA ARG A 290 12.71 -4.34 -17.33
C ARG A 290 11.24 -4.04 -17.12
N GLU A 291 10.77 -4.16 -15.87
CA GLU A 291 9.37 -3.89 -15.55
C GLU A 291 9.00 -2.42 -15.76
N ALA A 292 9.89 -1.49 -15.46
CA ALA A 292 9.67 -0.07 -15.73
C ALA A 292 9.44 0.19 -17.23
N GLN A 293 10.22 -0.45 -18.11
CA GLN A 293 10.01 -0.36 -19.55
C GLN A 293 8.72 -1.07 -19.99
N GLU A 294 8.44 -2.27 -19.48
CA GLU A 294 7.19 -2.99 -19.78
C GLU A 294 5.96 -2.20 -19.32
N THR A 295 6.03 -1.55 -18.17
CA THR A 295 4.97 -0.67 -17.66
C THR A 295 4.79 0.54 -18.57
N TYR A 296 5.87 1.21 -18.98
CA TYR A 296 5.81 2.33 -19.94
C TYR A 296 5.07 1.91 -21.22
N ASP A 297 5.49 0.80 -21.85
CA ASP A 297 4.90 0.30 -23.09
C ASP A 297 3.41 -0.07 -22.90
N THR A 298 3.07 -0.65 -21.75
CA THR A 298 1.69 -1.01 -21.38
C THR A 298 0.81 0.24 -21.26
N LEU A 299 1.28 1.28 -20.59
CA LEU A 299 0.52 2.52 -20.38
C LEU A 299 0.33 3.29 -21.70
N VAL A 300 1.35 3.39 -22.53
CA VAL A 300 1.27 3.99 -23.86
C VAL A 300 0.30 3.21 -24.77
N SER A 301 0.39 1.87 -24.76
CA SER A 301 -0.52 1.00 -25.52
C SER A 301 -1.97 1.10 -25.04
N ALA A 302 -2.17 1.41 -23.75
CA ALA A 302 -3.48 1.66 -23.17
C ALA A 302 -4.06 3.05 -23.50
N GLY A 303 -3.30 3.90 -24.23
CA GLY A 303 -3.72 5.23 -24.68
C GLY A 303 -3.46 6.35 -23.67
N LEU A 304 -2.60 6.13 -22.67
CA LEU A 304 -2.22 7.19 -21.72
C LEU A 304 -1.08 8.04 -22.30
N ALA A 305 -1.06 9.32 -21.94
CA ALA A 305 0.06 10.21 -22.20
C ALA A 305 1.09 10.03 -21.07
N VAL A 306 2.27 9.47 -21.39
CA VAL A 306 3.32 9.16 -20.42
C VAL A 306 4.51 10.08 -20.63
N ASP A 307 4.78 10.93 -19.62
CA ASP A 307 6.01 11.69 -19.50
C ASP A 307 7.01 10.93 -18.61
N VAL A 308 8.31 11.12 -18.85
CA VAL A 308 9.36 10.39 -18.14
C VAL A 308 10.25 11.34 -17.33
N ILE A 309 10.53 10.94 -16.09
CA ILE A 309 11.63 11.49 -15.28
C ILE A 309 12.73 10.44 -15.18
N PRO A 310 13.99 10.81 -15.44
CA PRO A 310 15.12 9.89 -15.29
C PRO A 310 15.38 9.57 -13.81
N GLU A 311 15.78 8.34 -13.52
CA GLU A 311 16.32 7.98 -12.22
C GLU A 311 17.62 8.74 -11.94
N PRO A 312 17.91 9.09 -10.67
CA PRO A 312 19.17 9.69 -10.30
C PRO A 312 20.35 8.75 -10.60
N SER A 313 21.37 9.23 -11.32
CA SER A 313 22.60 8.47 -11.59
C SER A 313 23.57 8.53 -10.42
N HIS A 314 23.46 9.56 -9.57
CA HIS A 314 24.26 9.75 -8.38
C HIS A 314 23.34 10.00 -7.18
N HIS A 315 23.75 9.46 -6.03
CA HIS A 315 23.03 9.66 -4.79
C HIS A 315 24.02 10.11 -3.69
N ARG A 316 23.50 10.75 -2.67
CA ARG A 316 24.23 10.90 -1.41
C ARG A 316 24.62 9.51 -0.87
N LYS A 317 25.65 9.44 -0.03
CA LYS A 317 26.10 8.16 0.55
C LYS A 317 24.92 7.38 1.14
N ARG A 318 24.71 6.17 0.65
CA ARG A 318 23.64 5.25 1.07
C ARG A 318 24.15 4.28 2.14
N LEU A 319 23.23 3.83 2.98
CA LEU A 319 23.47 2.79 3.99
C LEU A 319 23.16 1.39 3.46
N LYS A 320 22.23 1.29 2.47
CA LYS A 320 21.81 0.02 1.85
C LYS A 320 21.95 0.05 0.34
N LEU A 321 22.04 -1.15 -0.24
CA LEU A 321 22.13 -1.33 -1.70
C LEU A 321 20.76 -1.20 -2.39
N ASP A 322 19.68 -1.54 -1.67
CA ASP A 322 18.29 -1.53 -2.12
C ASP A 322 17.57 -0.19 -1.89
N PHE A 323 18.32 0.91 -1.99
CA PHE A 323 17.80 2.26 -1.82
C PHE A 323 16.83 2.62 -2.94
N VAL A 324 15.61 3.05 -2.56
CA VAL A 324 14.61 3.51 -3.52
C VAL A 324 14.83 4.97 -3.88
N ALA A 325 15.24 5.23 -5.11
CA ALA A 325 15.50 6.56 -5.68
C ALA A 325 14.41 6.90 -6.71
N SER A 326 13.18 7.13 -6.26
CA SER A 326 12.05 7.44 -7.13
C SER A 326 11.66 8.91 -7.05
N SER A 327 11.91 9.65 -8.14
CA SER A 327 11.49 11.05 -8.26
C SER A 327 9.98 11.22 -8.41
N VAL A 328 9.23 10.14 -8.70
CA VAL A 328 7.76 10.16 -8.76
C VAL A 328 7.10 9.85 -7.41
N ASN A 329 7.87 9.52 -6.37
CA ASN A 329 7.33 9.32 -5.02
C ASN A 329 7.13 10.66 -4.27
N PHE A 330 6.49 11.62 -4.94
CA PHE A 330 6.12 12.94 -4.43
C PHE A 330 4.69 12.92 -3.86
N TYR A 331 4.33 13.93 -3.07
CA TYR A 331 2.98 14.16 -2.56
C TYR A 331 2.44 15.50 -3.05
N VAL A 332 1.19 15.50 -3.53
CA VAL A 332 0.51 16.72 -3.99
C VAL A 332 -0.41 17.20 -2.89
N CYS A 333 -0.12 18.36 -2.30
CA CYS A 333 -0.96 19.00 -1.29
C CYS A 333 -1.53 20.32 -1.80
N ASN A 334 -2.42 20.97 -1.02
CA ASN A 334 -3.01 22.24 -1.38
C ASN A 334 -1.92 23.30 -1.60
N GLY A 335 -1.74 23.73 -2.85
CA GLY A 335 -0.79 24.79 -3.20
C GLY A 335 0.67 24.35 -3.40
N ALA A 336 1.05 23.09 -3.08
CA ALA A 336 2.41 22.61 -3.27
C ALA A 336 2.49 21.16 -3.75
N VAL A 337 3.68 20.79 -4.25
CA VAL A 337 4.12 19.40 -4.45
C VAL A 337 5.36 19.20 -3.59
N ILE A 338 5.29 18.27 -2.64
CA ILE A 338 6.42 17.90 -1.79
C ILE A 338 7.15 16.74 -2.45
N ALA A 339 8.36 16.98 -2.91
CA ALA A 339 9.12 16.05 -3.76
C ALA A 339 10.46 15.67 -3.14
N PRO A 340 10.94 14.44 -3.37
CA PRO A 340 12.28 14.03 -2.94
C PRO A 340 13.37 14.70 -3.78
N GLN A 341 14.55 14.85 -3.19
CA GLN A 341 15.80 15.17 -3.90
C GLN A 341 16.91 14.24 -3.43
N PHE A 342 17.69 13.72 -4.36
CA PHE A 342 18.68 12.67 -4.10
C PHE A 342 20.13 13.18 -4.07
N GLY A 343 20.36 14.46 -4.43
CA GLY A 343 21.70 15.08 -4.47
C GLY A 343 22.39 14.93 -5.82
N ASP A 344 21.71 14.38 -6.83
CA ASP A 344 22.13 14.51 -8.22
C ASP A 344 21.53 15.80 -8.80
N ALA A 345 22.35 16.87 -8.85
CA ALA A 345 21.87 18.20 -9.23
C ALA A 345 21.21 18.22 -10.62
N THR A 346 21.60 17.33 -11.53
CA THR A 346 21.06 17.26 -12.89
C THR A 346 19.67 16.63 -12.88
N THR A 347 19.53 15.42 -12.31
CA THR A 347 18.25 14.72 -12.27
C THR A 347 17.28 15.36 -11.30
N ASP A 348 17.74 15.86 -10.15
CA ASP A 348 16.90 16.64 -9.21
C ASP A 348 16.29 17.87 -9.91
N ARG A 349 17.08 18.57 -10.76
CA ARG A 349 16.59 19.72 -11.53
C ARG A 349 15.59 19.30 -12.63
N ILE A 350 15.85 18.19 -13.33
CA ILE A 350 14.92 17.65 -14.33
C ILE A 350 13.59 17.27 -13.68
N ALA A 351 13.63 16.59 -12.55
CA ALA A 351 12.44 16.23 -11.78
C ALA A 351 11.64 17.46 -11.34
N GLN A 352 12.31 18.46 -10.77
CA GLN A 352 11.68 19.72 -10.35
C GLN A 352 10.99 20.44 -11.53
N LEU A 353 11.64 20.51 -12.68
CA LEU A 353 11.07 21.13 -13.89
C LEU A 353 9.90 20.32 -14.47
N ALA A 354 9.96 19.00 -14.41
CA ALA A 354 8.85 18.14 -14.82
C ALA A 354 7.63 18.38 -13.92
N LEU A 355 7.81 18.34 -12.60
CA LEU A 355 6.75 18.62 -11.64
C LEU A 355 6.16 20.02 -11.82
N GLN A 356 6.99 21.04 -12.07
CA GLN A 356 6.49 22.41 -12.33
C GLN A 356 5.65 22.49 -13.60
N ARG A 357 5.92 21.68 -14.65
CA ARG A 357 5.09 21.63 -15.86
C ARG A 357 3.75 20.94 -15.60
N HIS A 358 3.74 19.86 -14.80
CA HIS A 358 2.51 19.14 -14.47
C HIS A 358 1.63 19.88 -13.46
N TYR A 359 2.26 20.64 -12.55
CA TYR A 359 1.59 21.39 -11.47
C TYR A 359 1.97 22.88 -11.51
N PRO A 360 1.61 23.62 -12.59
CA PRO A 360 2.08 24.99 -12.82
C PRO A 360 1.64 26.00 -11.75
N ASN A 361 0.56 25.69 -11.02
CA ASN A 361 -0.01 26.56 -9.99
C ASN A 361 0.39 26.13 -8.56
N ARG A 362 1.33 25.18 -8.42
CA ARG A 362 1.82 24.69 -7.12
C ARG A 362 3.30 24.99 -6.95
N GLU A 363 3.68 25.29 -5.72
CA GLU A 363 5.08 25.38 -5.34
C GLU A 363 5.72 23.98 -5.32
N ILE A 364 6.93 23.82 -5.88
CA ILE A 364 7.68 22.57 -5.80
C ILE A 364 8.68 22.66 -4.65
N VAL A 365 8.33 22.01 -3.54
CA VAL A 365 9.17 21.93 -2.33
C VAL A 365 9.97 20.63 -2.37
N THR A 366 11.30 20.72 -2.42
CA THR A 366 12.17 19.54 -2.47
C THR A 366 12.80 19.26 -1.11
N LEU A 367 12.76 18.00 -0.67
CA LEU A 367 13.28 17.55 0.62
C LEU A 367 14.30 16.42 0.46
N ASN A 368 15.28 16.39 1.36
CA ASN A 368 16.15 15.23 1.51
C ASN A 368 15.45 14.13 2.31
N THR A 369 14.94 13.14 1.62
CA THR A 369 14.22 11.99 2.23
C THR A 369 15.01 10.68 2.12
N ASP A 370 16.35 10.75 2.00
CA ASP A 370 17.21 9.56 1.95
C ASP A 370 16.89 8.52 3.06
N PRO A 371 16.54 8.92 4.32
CA PRO A 371 16.15 7.94 5.33
C PRO A 371 14.95 7.07 4.96
N LEU A 372 13.99 7.59 4.17
CA LEU A 372 12.86 6.81 3.67
C LEU A 372 13.31 5.88 2.53
N GLY A 373 14.15 6.37 1.62
CA GLY A 373 14.76 5.55 0.57
C GLY A 373 15.50 4.33 1.11
N GLU A 374 16.21 4.49 2.24
CA GLU A 374 16.95 3.41 2.94
C GLU A 374 16.03 2.29 3.49
N ILE A 375 14.73 2.52 3.59
CA ILE A 375 13.75 1.55 4.07
C ILE A 375 12.67 1.22 3.02
N GLY A 376 12.94 1.57 1.76
CA GLY A 376 12.16 1.09 0.62
C GLY A 376 10.97 1.94 0.22
N GLY A 377 10.94 3.26 0.53
CA GLY A 377 9.86 4.14 0.11
C GLY A 377 10.23 5.61 0.02
N GLY A 378 9.22 6.49 -0.06
CA GLY A 378 9.40 7.93 -0.21
C GLY A 378 8.30 8.76 0.47
N ILE A 379 8.13 9.98 0.01
CA ILE A 379 7.18 10.95 0.59
C ILE A 379 5.73 10.48 0.40
N HIS A 380 5.38 10.01 -0.81
CA HIS A 380 4.04 9.53 -1.11
C HIS A 380 3.63 8.37 -0.21
N CYS A 381 4.52 7.38 -0.04
CA CYS A 381 4.29 6.24 0.86
C CYS A 381 4.02 6.68 2.32
N ALA A 382 4.60 7.81 2.76
CA ALA A 382 4.47 8.31 4.14
C ALA A 382 3.28 9.25 4.35
N THR A 383 2.46 9.50 3.32
CA THR A 383 1.36 10.47 3.34
C THR A 383 0.07 9.89 2.78
N GLN A 384 -1.08 10.31 3.33
CA GLN A 384 -2.40 9.95 2.82
C GLN A 384 -3.36 11.14 2.97
N GLN A 385 -3.99 11.56 1.89
CA GLN A 385 -4.89 12.70 1.89
C GLN A 385 -6.28 12.38 2.47
N ILE A 386 -6.88 13.38 3.10
CA ILE A 386 -8.32 13.44 3.38
C ILE A 386 -8.90 14.46 2.39
N PRO A 387 -9.57 14.03 1.31
CA PRO A 387 -10.16 14.96 0.35
C PRO A 387 -11.30 15.77 0.98
N SER A 388 -11.43 17.04 0.53
CA SER A 388 -12.51 17.94 0.98
C SER A 388 -13.89 17.53 0.49
#